data_88f3ae062fad18f7e88e03853f4391c5
#
_entry.id   88f3ae062fad18f7e88e03853f4391c5
#
_cell.length_a   1.000
_cell.length_b   1.000
_cell.length_c   1.000
_cell.angle_alpha   90.00
_cell.angle_beta   90.00
_cell.angle_gamma   90.00
#
_symmetry.space_group_name_H-M   'P 1'
#
loop_
_entity.id
_entity.type
_entity.pdbx_description
1 polymer ?
#
loop_
_entity_poly.entity_id
_entity_poly.type
_entity_poly.pdbx_seq_one_letter_code
_entity_poly.pdbx_strand_id
1 'polypeptide(L)'
;MKIAIVGCGFVFDIYMRTIRAHPDLTIVGVYDVAVERVEKVCAYYGFHAYNSYAAVLEDPRVDAVVNLTNIGSHYEVSRLALEAGKHVYSEKPLTKGLEQSRKLFNIARERGVRLYAAPCNIYSDSVRTLYAAVAEGAIGTPLLVYAELDDNPIHLMGFEGVSSPTGAPWPLREEIQEGCTFEHLGYHLIWICGLLGPAISVTACSSELIERKAEGLPSKVGTPDYSVASLQFRSGAVARITCSVVAPRDHRFRVIGREGEISVAGYRQYRSPVHVERFSKGSLSARKFQTFQTHPTLGRLFGIGGRRVEMARNWKSAAVEMNHQLRTSFKQRLVEWLRRREVYAQDKFVGVAEMAREIGEGEPQYLSPEFLLHLNELTLMIQGAGAEGIAVAPTTTFEPLGQIPGTQMAQPILRRVRPRLLERVVSRL
;
A
#
# COMPACT_ATOMS: atom_id res chain seq x y z
N MET A 1 2.66 5.75 -22.31
CA MET A 1 3.88 6.30 -21.69
C MET A 1 5.01 5.30 -21.81
N LYS A 2 6.19 5.74 -22.20
CA LYS A 2 7.40 4.93 -22.31
C LYS A 2 8.23 5.06 -21.03
N ILE A 3 8.52 3.94 -20.38
CA ILE A 3 9.19 3.92 -19.07
C ILE A 3 10.51 3.16 -19.14
N ALA A 4 11.50 3.59 -18.37
CA ALA A 4 12.66 2.80 -18.03
C ALA A 4 12.60 2.40 -16.56
N ILE A 5 13.01 1.17 -16.24
CA ILE A 5 13.00 0.67 -14.87
C ILE A 5 14.44 0.63 -14.35
N VAL A 6 14.65 1.23 -13.19
CA VAL A 6 15.94 1.27 -12.49
C VAL A 6 15.82 0.49 -11.20
N GLY A 7 16.63 -0.57 -11.07
CA GLY A 7 16.53 -1.56 -10.01
C GLY A 7 15.90 -2.86 -10.50
N CYS A 8 16.71 -3.91 -10.62
CA CYS A 8 16.33 -5.26 -11.07
C CYS A 8 16.32 -6.26 -9.88
N GLY A 9 15.95 -5.79 -8.70
CA GLY A 9 15.87 -6.58 -7.47
C GLY A 9 14.60 -7.42 -7.36
N PHE A 10 14.33 -7.96 -6.17
CA PHE A 10 13.17 -8.81 -5.89
C PHE A 10 11.83 -8.15 -6.25
N VAL A 11 11.68 -6.84 -5.96
CA VAL A 11 10.46 -6.06 -6.21
C VAL A 11 10.17 -5.91 -7.70
N PHE A 12 11.20 -5.88 -8.56
CA PHE A 12 11.06 -5.83 -10.01
C PHE A 12 10.11 -6.92 -10.53
N ASP A 13 10.34 -8.18 -10.13
CA ASP A 13 9.51 -9.30 -10.56
C ASP A 13 8.06 -9.22 -10.04
N ILE A 14 7.84 -8.55 -8.89
CA ILE A 14 6.48 -8.31 -8.40
C ILE A 14 5.75 -7.33 -9.31
N TYR A 15 6.42 -6.27 -9.76
CA TYR A 15 5.86 -5.33 -10.74
C TYR A 15 5.54 -6.03 -12.06
N MET A 16 6.45 -6.85 -12.57
CA MET A 16 6.28 -7.53 -13.87
C MET A 16 5.03 -8.42 -13.93
N ARG A 17 4.50 -8.86 -12.81
CA ARG A 17 3.28 -9.70 -12.77
C ARG A 17 2.07 -9.01 -13.37
N THR A 18 2.01 -7.69 -13.33
CA THR A 18 0.81 -6.93 -13.70
C THR A 18 1.01 -6.01 -14.91
N ILE A 19 2.22 -5.91 -15.48
CA ILE A 19 2.49 -5.04 -16.63
C ILE A 19 1.55 -5.27 -17.82
N ARG A 20 1.15 -6.52 -18.06
CA ARG A 20 0.25 -6.86 -19.16
C ARG A 20 -1.17 -6.30 -19.01
N ALA A 21 -1.57 -5.95 -17.79
CA ALA A 21 -2.84 -5.28 -17.53
C ALA A 21 -2.81 -3.79 -17.91
N HIS A 22 -1.64 -3.25 -18.22
CA HIS A 22 -1.40 -1.84 -18.52
C HIS A 22 -0.79 -1.64 -19.91
N PRO A 23 -1.56 -1.86 -21.00
CA PRO A 23 -1.06 -1.80 -22.38
C PRO A 23 -0.60 -0.39 -22.79
N ASP A 24 -1.02 0.64 -22.04
CA ASP A 24 -0.62 2.03 -22.25
C ASP A 24 0.82 2.32 -21.76
N LEU A 25 1.44 1.36 -21.05
CA LEU A 25 2.83 1.43 -20.60
C LEU A 25 3.74 0.59 -21.51
N THR A 26 4.85 1.17 -21.91
CA THR A 26 5.88 0.47 -22.70
C THR A 26 7.21 0.54 -21.97
N ILE A 27 7.78 -0.60 -21.59
CA ILE A 27 9.13 -0.65 -21.01
C ILE A 27 10.15 -0.53 -22.13
N VAL A 28 10.90 0.58 -22.16
CA VAL A 28 11.95 0.86 -23.15
C VAL A 28 13.22 0.07 -22.83
N GLY A 29 13.51 -0.10 -21.54
CA GLY A 29 14.67 -0.87 -21.08
C GLY A 29 14.79 -0.85 -19.57
N VAL A 30 15.80 -1.55 -19.07
CA VAL A 30 16.08 -1.72 -17.65
C VAL A 30 17.54 -1.43 -17.33
N TYR A 31 17.79 -0.98 -16.10
CA TYR A 31 19.12 -0.74 -15.58
C TYR A 31 19.23 -1.17 -14.10
N ASP A 32 20.37 -1.72 -13.74
CA ASP A 32 20.79 -1.96 -12.35
C ASP A 32 22.30 -1.81 -12.28
N VAL A 33 22.85 -1.40 -11.12
CA VAL A 33 24.30 -1.36 -10.89
C VAL A 33 24.93 -2.75 -10.90
N ALA A 34 24.14 -3.78 -10.58
CA ALA A 34 24.55 -5.19 -10.65
C ALA A 34 24.25 -5.76 -12.05
N VAL A 35 25.26 -5.76 -12.92
CA VAL A 35 25.16 -6.20 -14.32
C VAL A 35 24.51 -7.60 -14.44
N GLU A 36 24.89 -8.53 -13.58
CA GLU A 36 24.32 -9.89 -13.56
C GLU A 36 22.79 -9.93 -13.34
N ARG A 37 22.23 -8.98 -12.59
CA ARG A 37 20.78 -8.85 -12.42
C ARG A 37 20.10 -8.39 -13.69
N VAL A 38 20.72 -7.41 -14.38
CA VAL A 38 20.23 -6.92 -15.67
C VAL A 38 20.22 -8.05 -16.69
N GLU A 39 21.31 -8.80 -16.79
CA GLU A 39 21.42 -9.95 -17.71
C GLU A 39 20.33 -10.99 -17.47
N LYS A 40 20.09 -11.39 -16.21
CA LYS A 40 19.04 -12.35 -15.85
C LYS A 40 17.65 -11.83 -16.19
N VAL A 41 17.37 -10.57 -15.90
CA VAL A 41 16.08 -9.92 -16.23
C VAL A 41 15.88 -9.84 -17.74
N CYS A 42 16.90 -9.42 -18.49
CA CYS A 42 16.82 -9.32 -19.96
C CYS A 42 16.67 -10.70 -20.61
N ALA A 43 17.39 -11.71 -20.14
CA ALA A 43 17.25 -13.07 -20.62
C ALA A 43 15.83 -13.65 -20.35
N TYR A 44 15.20 -13.29 -19.23
CA TYR A 44 13.90 -13.81 -18.85
C TYR A 44 12.73 -13.08 -19.53
N TYR A 45 12.78 -11.75 -19.61
CA TYR A 45 11.68 -10.92 -20.11
C TYR A 45 11.90 -10.37 -21.52
N GLY A 46 13.12 -10.41 -22.06
CA GLY A 46 13.45 -9.89 -23.38
C GLY A 46 13.59 -8.36 -23.45
N PHE A 47 13.87 -7.70 -22.31
CA PHE A 47 14.04 -6.25 -22.27
C PHE A 47 15.41 -5.80 -22.78
N HIS A 48 15.49 -4.56 -23.21
CA HIS A 48 16.75 -3.88 -23.52
C HIS A 48 17.50 -3.53 -22.23
N ALA A 49 18.80 -3.84 -22.21
CA ALA A 49 19.72 -3.49 -21.13
C ALA A 49 20.38 -2.14 -21.40
N TYR A 50 20.28 -1.20 -20.47
CA TYR A 50 21.10 0.02 -20.51
C TYR A 50 22.44 -0.24 -19.84
N ASN A 51 23.52 0.26 -20.45
CA ASN A 51 24.88 0.09 -19.95
C ASN A 51 25.23 1.01 -18.75
N SER A 52 24.46 2.08 -18.57
CA SER A 52 24.64 3.03 -17.48
C SER A 52 23.34 3.76 -17.16
N TYR A 53 23.25 4.32 -15.96
CA TYR A 53 22.12 5.18 -15.62
C TYR A 53 22.09 6.46 -16.44
N ALA A 54 23.27 7.00 -16.81
CA ALA A 54 23.36 8.14 -17.72
C ALA A 54 22.68 7.84 -19.07
N ALA A 55 22.90 6.65 -19.63
CA ALA A 55 22.26 6.22 -20.87
C ALA A 55 20.73 6.16 -20.76
N VAL A 56 20.17 5.80 -19.60
CA VAL A 56 18.71 5.88 -19.34
C VAL A 56 18.24 7.33 -19.39
N LEU A 57 18.99 8.23 -18.75
CA LEU A 57 18.62 9.64 -18.61
C LEU A 57 18.71 10.40 -19.97
N GLU A 58 19.68 10.04 -20.78
CA GLU A 58 19.92 10.65 -22.09
C GLU A 58 19.01 10.09 -23.20
N ASP A 59 18.35 8.95 -23.00
CA ASP A 59 17.46 8.36 -24.01
C ASP A 59 16.19 9.20 -24.17
N PRO A 60 15.98 9.85 -25.35
CA PRO A 60 14.80 10.67 -25.60
C PRO A 60 13.50 9.87 -25.67
N ARG A 61 13.58 8.54 -25.78
CA ARG A 61 12.40 7.67 -25.79
C ARG A 61 11.83 7.45 -24.39
N VAL A 62 12.60 7.72 -23.33
CA VAL A 62 12.16 7.51 -21.95
C VAL A 62 11.40 8.74 -21.47
N ASP A 63 10.09 8.56 -21.21
CA ASP A 63 9.23 9.60 -20.64
C ASP A 63 9.36 9.63 -19.09
N ALA A 64 9.48 8.45 -18.47
CA ALA A 64 9.53 8.33 -17.03
C ALA A 64 10.48 7.22 -16.55
N VAL A 65 11.07 7.44 -15.38
CA VAL A 65 11.87 6.45 -14.65
C VAL A 65 11.02 5.84 -13.53
N VAL A 66 10.93 4.50 -13.52
CA VAL A 66 10.36 3.73 -12.42
C VAL A 66 11.50 3.26 -11.53
N ASN A 67 11.64 3.88 -10.37
CA ASN A 67 12.74 3.66 -9.42
C ASN A 67 12.37 2.53 -8.44
N LEU A 68 12.90 1.34 -8.67
CA LEU A 68 12.74 0.14 -7.85
C LEU A 68 14.04 -0.25 -7.14
N THR A 69 14.93 0.70 -6.92
CA THR A 69 16.19 0.49 -6.20
C THR A 69 15.95 0.23 -4.71
N ASN A 70 17.00 0.03 -3.93
CA ASN A 70 16.89 0.02 -2.48
C ASN A 70 16.58 1.42 -1.92
N ILE A 71 16.06 1.47 -0.70
CA ILE A 71 15.62 2.70 -0.04
C ILE A 71 16.73 3.76 0.01
N GLY A 72 17.97 3.33 0.27
CA GLY A 72 19.13 4.24 0.32
C GLY A 72 19.40 4.99 -0.99
N SER A 73 19.02 4.41 -2.12
CA SER A 73 19.26 4.96 -3.47
C SER A 73 18.06 5.76 -4.01
N HIS A 74 16.87 5.71 -3.37
CA HIS A 74 15.66 6.36 -3.89
C HIS A 74 15.87 7.84 -4.18
N TYR A 75 16.49 8.57 -3.24
CA TYR A 75 16.72 10.00 -3.40
C TYR A 75 17.57 10.33 -4.61
N GLU A 76 18.76 9.73 -4.70
CA GLU A 76 19.74 10.09 -5.73
C GLU A 76 19.28 9.69 -7.14
N VAL A 77 18.71 8.48 -7.28
CA VAL A 77 18.16 8.01 -8.55
C VAL A 77 17.00 8.91 -9.00
N SER A 78 16.07 9.23 -8.09
CA SER A 78 14.95 10.11 -8.42
C SER A 78 15.40 11.52 -8.75
N ARG A 79 16.38 12.08 -8.01
CA ARG A 79 16.93 13.41 -8.22
C ARG A 79 17.50 13.55 -9.64
N LEU A 80 18.39 12.64 -10.04
CA LEU A 80 19.01 12.68 -11.35
C LEU A 80 17.99 12.53 -12.49
N ALA A 81 16.97 11.68 -12.32
CA ALA A 81 15.91 11.53 -13.32
C ALA A 81 15.08 12.83 -13.48
N LEU A 82 14.70 13.45 -12.37
CA LEU A 82 13.96 14.71 -12.40
C LEU A 82 14.79 15.84 -13.01
N GLU A 83 16.08 15.94 -12.66
CA GLU A 83 17.01 16.92 -13.25
C GLU A 83 17.19 16.73 -14.76
N ALA A 84 17.13 15.47 -15.24
CA ALA A 84 17.14 15.14 -16.67
C ALA A 84 15.79 15.37 -17.36
N GLY A 85 14.79 15.91 -16.67
CA GLY A 85 13.47 16.19 -17.24
C GLY A 85 12.60 14.95 -17.43
N LYS A 86 12.86 13.87 -16.72
CA LYS A 86 12.02 12.66 -16.72
C LYS A 86 11.02 12.69 -15.57
N HIS A 87 9.79 12.24 -15.82
CA HIS A 87 8.87 11.93 -14.74
C HIS A 87 9.43 10.79 -13.90
N VAL A 88 9.05 10.71 -12.61
CA VAL A 88 9.53 9.66 -11.70
C VAL A 88 8.36 9.01 -10.98
N TYR A 89 8.39 7.69 -10.90
CA TYR A 89 7.63 6.89 -9.96
C TYR A 89 8.62 6.11 -9.09
N SER A 90 8.66 6.40 -7.77
CA SER A 90 9.61 5.76 -6.85
C SER A 90 8.93 4.77 -5.92
N GLU A 91 9.60 3.67 -5.59
CA GLU A 91 9.16 2.81 -4.48
C GLU A 91 9.21 3.56 -3.14
N LYS A 92 8.52 2.98 -2.17
CA LYS A 92 8.38 3.52 -0.81
C LYS A 92 9.55 3.08 0.12
N PRO A 93 9.86 3.85 1.16
CA PRO A 93 9.48 5.25 1.37
C PRO A 93 10.14 6.17 0.33
N LEU A 94 9.55 7.34 0.08
CA LEU A 94 10.08 8.25 -0.95
C LEU A 94 11.55 8.60 -0.70
N THR A 95 11.88 9.00 0.54
CA THR A 95 13.25 9.22 1.01
C THR A 95 13.38 8.96 2.51
N LYS A 96 14.61 8.91 3.01
CA LYS A 96 14.94 8.80 4.44
C LYS A 96 14.98 10.16 5.17
N GLY A 97 14.67 11.26 4.50
CA GLY A 97 14.71 12.60 5.09
C GLY A 97 13.69 13.52 4.46
N LEU A 98 12.98 14.28 5.30
CA LEU A 98 11.93 15.20 4.85
C LEU A 98 12.47 16.26 3.88
N GLU A 99 13.65 16.82 4.15
CA GLU A 99 14.27 17.82 3.29
C GLU A 99 14.67 17.25 1.93
N GLN A 100 15.07 15.97 1.87
CA GLN A 100 15.31 15.28 0.60
C GLN A 100 14.02 15.20 -0.21
N SER A 101 12.91 14.84 0.41
CA SER A 101 11.61 14.80 -0.27
C SER A 101 11.18 16.18 -0.78
N ARG A 102 11.34 17.22 0.04
CA ARG A 102 11.09 18.62 -0.37
C ARG A 102 11.90 19.02 -1.59
N LYS A 103 13.20 18.67 -1.63
CA LYS A 103 14.07 18.94 -2.77
C LYS A 103 13.60 18.25 -4.03
N LEU A 104 13.20 16.97 -3.94
CA LEU A 104 12.70 16.23 -5.10
C LEU A 104 11.44 16.89 -5.70
N PHE A 105 10.47 17.28 -4.88
CA PHE A 105 9.27 17.95 -5.36
C PHE A 105 9.56 19.34 -5.93
N ASN A 106 10.54 20.06 -5.38
CA ASN A 106 10.98 21.36 -5.93
C ASN A 106 11.61 21.18 -7.32
N ILE A 107 12.53 20.21 -7.48
CA ILE A 107 13.14 19.89 -8.79
C ILE A 107 12.05 19.49 -9.79
N ALA A 108 11.12 18.62 -9.41
CA ALA A 108 10.02 18.21 -10.28
C ALA A 108 9.21 19.41 -10.78
N ARG A 109 8.87 20.35 -9.88
CA ARG A 109 8.15 21.58 -10.22
C ARG A 109 8.97 22.49 -11.15
N GLU A 110 10.25 22.70 -10.84
CA GLU A 110 11.16 23.54 -11.66
C GLU A 110 11.37 22.99 -13.07
N ARG A 111 11.40 21.65 -13.20
CA ARG A 111 11.58 20.98 -14.49
C ARG A 111 10.26 20.72 -15.25
N GLY A 112 9.10 21.04 -14.65
CA GLY A 112 7.80 20.78 -15.26
C GLY A 112 7.48 19.29 -15.39
N VAL A 113 8.08 18.44 -14.57
CA VAL A 113 7.84 17.00 -14.52
C VAL A 113 7.13 16.61 -13.23
N ARG A 114 6.64 15.37 -13.13
CA ARG A 114 5.91 14.89 -11.96
C ARG A 114 6.70 13.81 -11.23
N LEU A 115 6.60 13.84 -9.92
CA LEU A 115 7.12 12.82 -9.00
C LEU A 115 5.94 12.12 -8.32
N TYR A 116 5.89 10.80 -8.45
CA TYR A 116 4.96 9.91 -7.77
C TYR A 116 5.72 8.96 -6.86
N ALA A 117 5.04 8.45 -5.84
CA ALA A 117 5.61 7.47 -4.92
C ALA A 117 4.62 6.35 -4.60
N ALA A 118 5.14 5.13 -4.43
CA ALA A 118 4.42 4.04 -3.81
C ALA A 118 4.14 4.34 -2.31
N PRO A 119 3.16 3.64 -1.69
CA PRO A 119 2.41 2.55 -2.25
C PRO A 119 1.22 3.01 -3.09
N CYS A 120 0.84 2.23 -4.09
CA CYS A 120 -0.28 2.52 -4.97
C CYS A 120 -1.59 1.79 -4.59
N ASN A 121 -1.60 1.10 -3.45
CA ASN A 121 -2.73 0.28 -3.01
C ASN A 121 -4.00 1.08 -2.65
N ILE A 122 -3.91 2.41 -2.58
CA ILE A 122 -5.07 3.31 -2.51
C ILE A 122 -5.98 3.15 -3.75
N TYR A 123 -5.40 2.81 -4.91
CA TYR A 123 -6.14 2.59 -6.15
C TYR A 123 -6.82 1.21 -6.23
N SER A 124 -6.71 0.37 -5.20
CA SER A 124 -7.32 -0.95 -5.16
C SER A 124 -8.85 -0.90 -5.14
N ASP A 125 -9.51 -1.93 -5.70
CA ASP A 125 -10.98 -2.05 -5.69
C ASP A 125 -11.53 -2.04 -4.26
N SER A 126 -10.78 -2.61 -3.30
CA SER A 126 -11.16 -2.61 -1.88
C SER A 126 -11.22 -1.20 -1.30
N VAL A 127 -10.22 -0.35 -1.58
CA VAL A 127 -10.17 1.03 -1.07
C VAL A 127 -11.19 1.91 -1.78
N ARG A 128 -11.34 1.77 -3.09
CA ARG A 128 -12.41 2.44 -3.84
C ARG A 128 -13.79 2.14 -3.24
N THR A 129 -14.04 0.86 -2.91
CA THR A 129 -15.29 0.42 -2.27
C THR A 129 -15.45 1.00 -0.87
N LEU A 130 -14.38 0.99 -0.08
CA LEU A 130 -14.38 1.55 1.28
C LEU A 130 -14.68 3.04 1.24
N TYR A 131 -13.99 3.81 0.39
CA TYR A 131 -14.20 5.27 0.28
C TYR A 131 -15.60 5.61 -0.23
N ALA A 132 -16.09 4.89 -1.24
CA ALA A 132 -17.47 5.05 -1.72
C ALA A 132 -18.49 4.77 -0.61
N ALA A 133 -18.28 3.71 0.19
CA ALA A 133 -19.19 3.38 1.30
C ALA A 133 -19.19 4.48 2.38
N VAL A 134 -18.04 5.05 2.71
CA VAL A 134 -17.97 6.18 3.65
C VAL A 134 -18.64 7.42 3.06
N ALA A 135 -18.38 7.75 1.81
CA ALA A 135 -18.97 8.90 1.11
C ALA A 135 -20.49 8.78 1.00
N GLU A 136 -21.02 7.57 0.80
CA GLU A 136 -22.47 7.31 0.81
C GLU A 136 -23.10 7.34 2.23
N GLY A 137 -22.30 7.55 3.29
CA GLY A 137 -22.77 7.58 4.67
C GLY A 137 -23.15 6.21 5.24
N ALA A 138 -22.58 5.12 4.72
CA ALA A 138 -22.93 3.75 5.14
C ALA A 138 -22.70 3.49 6.64
N ILE A 139 -21.82 4.24 7.29
CA ILE A 139 -21.49 4.13 8.73
C ILE A 139 -21.69 5.46 9.49
N GLY A 140 -22.27 6.47 8.85
CA GLY A 140 -22.29 7.84 9.38
C GLY A 140 -20.89 8.47 9.39
N THR A 141 -20.68 9.52 10.17
CA THR A 141 -19.40 10.21 10.28
C THR A 141 -18.32 9.29 10.85
N PRO A 142 -17.16 9.12 10.19
CA PRO A 142 -16.01 8.37 10.73
C PRO A 142 -15.54 8.98 12.06
N LEU A 143 -15.26 8.13 13.05
CA LEU A 143 -14.77 8.52 14.37
C LEU A 143 -13.41 7.90 14.65
N LEU A 144 -13.26 6.59 14.35
CA LEU A 144 -12.05 5.84 14.63
C LEU A 144 -11.62 5.05 13.41
N VAL A 145 -10.29 4.93 13.23
CA VAL A 145 -9.69 3.97 12.31
C VAL A 145 -8.75 3.07 13.10
N TYR A 146 -8.84 1.77 12.90
CA TYR A 146 -7.88 0.79 13.41
C TYR A 146 -7.22 0.09 12.23
N ALA A 147 -5.91 0.21 12.15
CA ALA A 147 -5.10 -0.33 11.09
C ALA A 147 -3.99 -1.20 11.69
N GLU A 148 -4.07 -2.50 11.45
CA GLU A 148 -3.05 -3.46 11.88
C GLU A 148 -2.18 -3.82 10.68
N LEU A 149 -0.85 -3.83 10.89
CA LEU A 149 0.11 -4.17 9.87
C LEU A 149 1.22 -5.04 10.45
N ASP A 150 0.82 -6.20 10.95
CA ASP A 150 1.71 -7.24 11.45
C ASP A 150 2.03 -8.23 10.31
N ASP A 151 3.31 -8.41 9.98
CA ASP A 151 3.69 -9.20 8.78
C ASP A 151 4.46 -10.49 9.12
N ASN A 152 4.13 -11.11 10.24
CA ASN A 152 4.74 -12.30 10.82
C ASN A 152 6.13 -12.07 11.44
N PRO A 153 6.59 -12.99 12.31
CA PRO A 153 7.95 -12.98 12.85
C PRO A 153 8.98 -13.33 11.75
N ILE A 154 9.42 -12.33 10.99
CA ILE A 154 10.27 -12.54 9.82
C ILE A 154 11.58 -13.28 10.14
N HIS A 155 12.12 -13.10 11.36
CA HIS A 155 13.31 -13.79 11.84
C HIS A 155 13.12 -15.31 12.02
N LEU A 156 11.86 -15.81 12.01
CA LEU A 156 11.52 -17.24 12.10
C LEU A 156 11.09 -17.84 10.75
N MET A 157 10.99 -17.04 9.69
CA MET A 157 10.37 -17.47 8.44
C MET A 157 11.31 -18.12 7.43
N GLY A 158 12.63 -18.16 7.70
CA GLY A 158 13.61 -18.83 6.84
C GLY A 158 13.68 -18.23 5.41
N PHE A 159 13.65 -16.91 5.32
CA PHE A 159 13.67 -16.20 4.02
C PHE A 159 15.01 -16.23 3.29
N GLU A 160 16.09 -16.74 3.90
CA GLU A 160 17.43 -16.77 3.29
C GLU A 160 17.49 -17.53 1.95
N GLY A 161 16.55 -18.45 1.71
CA GLY A 161 16.47 -19.21 0.46
C GLY A 161 15.44 -18.69 -0.54
N VAL A 162 14.73 -17.61 -0.24
CA VAL A 162 13.65 -17.10 -1.11
C VAL A 162 14.22 -16.21 -2.20
N SER A 163 13.92 -16.52 -3.45
CA SER A 163 14.29 -15.74 -4.62
C SER A 163 13.10 -15.48 -5.54
N SER A 164 13.20 -14.41 -6.32
CA SER A 164 12.24 -14.07 -7.37
C SER A 164 12.39 -14.98 -8.60
N PRO A 165 11.47 -14.95 -9.58
CA PRO A 165 11.59 -15.71 -10.83
C PRO A 165 12.89 -15.46 -11.61
N THR A 166 13.46 -14.26 -11.57
CA THR A 166 14.75 -13.95 -12.19
C THR A 166 15.94 -14.27 -11.29
N GLY A 167 15.72 -14.84 -10.11
CA GLY A 167 16.74 -15.26 -9.17
C GLY A 167 17.26 -14.15 -8.26
N ALA A 168 16.60 -12.98 -8.19
CA ALA A 168 16.96 -11.97 -7.21
C ALA A 168 16.54 -12.44 -5.80
N PRO A 169 17.45 -12.44 -4.81
CA PRO A 169 17.14 -12.88 -3.46
C PRO A 169 16.17 -11.91 -2.77
N TRP A 170 15.38 -12.41 -1.82
CA TRP A 170 14.61 -11.58 -0.91
C TRP A 170 15.58 -10.69 -0.09
N PRO A 171 15.37 -9.38 -0.01
CA PRO A 171 16.30 -8.44 0.66
C PRO A 171 16.13 -8.45 2.18
N LEU A 172 16.20 -9.63 2.82
CA LEU A 172 15.94 -9.80 4.26
C LEU A 172 16.81 -8.89 5.13
N ARG A 173 18.11 -8.78 4.81
CA ARG A 173 19.04 -7.97 5.60
C ARG A 173 18.72 -6.49 5.50
N GLU A 174 18.45 -6.01 4.31
CA GLU A 174 18.06 -4.63 4.04
C GLU A 174 16.73 -4.32 4.72
N GLU A 175 15.73 -5.22 4.65
CA GLU A 175 14.43 -5.05 5.30
C GLU A 175 14.58 -4.92 6.83
N ILE A 176 15.43 -5.73 7.45
CA ILE A 176 15.74 -5.63 8.88
C ILE A 176 16.49 -4.33 9.20
N GLN A 177 17.43 -3.91 8.36
CA GLN A 177 18.22 -2.69 8.56
C GLN A 177 17.41 -1.41 8.36
N GLU A 178 16.39 -1.43 7.52
CA GLU A 178 15.47 -0.30 7.31
C GLU A 178 14.40 -0.22 8.40
N GLY A 179 13.95 -1.36 8.91
CA GLY A 179 12.93 -1.47 9.95
C GLY A 179 11.50 -1.52 9.43
N CYS A 180 10.62 -2.12 10.23
CA CYS A 180 9.24 -2.43 9.83
C CYS A 180 8.43 -1.21 9.41
N THR A 181 8.67 -0.06 10.04
CA THR A 181 7.91 1.17 9.78
C THR A 181 8.16 1.67 8.35
N PHE A 182 9.42 1.76 7.92
CA PHE A 182 9.74 2.15 6.54
C PHE A 182 9.25 1.13 5.52
N GLU A 183 9.32 -0.15 5.87
CA GLU A 183 8.94 -1.21 4.93
C GLU A 183 7.42 -1.35 4.78
N HIS A 184 6.64 -1.16 5.85
CA HIS A 184 5.24 -1.57 5.83
C HIS A 184 4.23 -0.46 6.14
N LEU A 185 4.53 0.51 7.02
CA LEU A 185 3.56 1.48 7.53
C LEU A 185 2.80 2.21 6.42
N GLY A 186 3.48 2.58 5.34
CA GLY A 186 2.94 3.34 4.21
C GLY A 186 1.68 2.72 3.59
N TYR A 187 1.54 1.39 3.62
CA TYR A 187 0.41 0.70 2.99
C TYR A 187 -0.96 1.05 3.62
N HIS A 188 -1.03 1.23 4.91
CA HIS A 188 -2.27 1.66 5.58
C HIS A 188 -2.30 3.17 5.82
N LEU A 189 -1.15 3.79 5.99
CA LEU A 189 -1.07 5.24 6.20
C LEU A 189 -1.68 6.02 5.04
N ILE A 190 -1.43 5.58 3.80
CA ILE A 190 -2.02 6.18 2.60
C ILE A 190 -3.56 6.07 2.59
N TRP A 191 -4.12 4.97 3.12
CA TRP A 191 -5.57 4.82 3.24
C TRP A 191 -6.16 5.74 4.31
N ILE A 192 -5.46 5.85 5.45
CA ILE A 192 -5.89 6.71 6.56
C ILE A 192 -5.93 8.17 6.13
N CYS A 193 -4.81 8.66 5.61
CA CYS A 193 -4.70 10.07 5.20
C CYS A 193 -5.57 10.41 4.00
N GLY A 194 -5.70 9.50 3.03
CA GLY A 194 -6.59 9.70 1.89
C GLY A 194 -8.06 9.75 2.28
N LEU A 195 -8.47 9.02 3.35
CA LEU A 195 -9.83 9.01 3.85
C LEU A 195 -10.16 10.19 4.78
N LEU A 196 -9.24 10.52 5.70
CA LEU A 196 -9.48 11.46 6.80
C LEU A 196 -8.85 12.85 6.60
N GLY A 197 -8.04 13.02 5.54
CA GLY A 197 -7.26 14.22 5.31
C GLY A 197 -5.92 14.23 6.06
N PRO A 198 -5.27 15.40 6.21
CA PRO A 198 -4.00 15.52 6.90
C PRO A 198 -4.14 15.27 8.40
N ALA A 199 -3.21 14.53 8.98
CA ALA A 199 -3.06 14.41 10.42
C ALA A 199 -2.57 15.73 11.00
N ILE A 200 -3.12 16.14 12.15
CA ILE A 200 -2.75 17.37 12.85
C ILE A 200 -1.92 17.12 14.12
N SER A 201 -1.90 15.87 14.58
CA SER A 201 -1.10 15.45 15.74
C SER A 201 -0.75 13.97 15.61
N VAL A 202 0.45 13.62 16.06
CA VAL A 202 0.99 12.26 16.08
C VAL A 202 1.48 11.97 17.49
N THR A 203 0.98 10.88 18.08
CA THR A 203 1.56 10.26 19.27
C THR A 203 2.03 8.87 18.85
N ALA A 204 3.32 8.60 18.97
CA ALA A 204 3.90 7.34 18.46
C ALA A 204 5.01 6.83 19.37
N CYS A 205 5.24 5.52 19.36
CA CYS A 205 6.46 4.89 19.83
C CYS A 205 6.93 3.81 18.84
N SER A 206 8.22 3.54 18.86
CA SER A 206 8.85 2.49 18.06
C SER A 206 9.94 1.80 18.88
N SER A 207 10.11 0.50 18.67
CA SER A 207 11.04 -0.29 19.47
C SER A 207 11.69 -1.39 18.65
N GLU A 208 12.91 -1.72 18.99
CA GLU A 208 13.59 -2.94 18.60
C GLU A 208 13.40 -3.98 19.70
N LEU A 209 12.53 -4.98 19.45
CA LEU A 209 12.12 -6.00 20.43
C LEU A 209 12.95 -7.28 20.31
N ILE A 210 13.41 -7.61 19.09
CA ILE A 210 14.11 -8.86 18.78
C ILE A 210 15.59 -8.57 18.54
N GLU A 211 16.44 -9.28 19.27
CA GLU A 211 17.88 -9.32 19.03
C GLU A 211 18.23 -10.43 18.02
N ARG A 212 19.36 -10.28 17.31
CA ARG A 212 19.90 -11.30 16.38
C ARG A 212 18.90 -11.76 15.32
N LYS A 213 18.28 -10.82 14.63
CA LYS A 213 17.20 -11.08 13.65
C LYS A 213 17.65 -11.90 12.43
N ALA A 214 18.94 -11.82 12.06
CA ALA A 214 19.51 -12.61 10.97
C ALA A 214 21.01 -12.83 11.18
N GLU A 215 21.53 -13.90 10.60
CA GLU A 215 22.98 -14.20 10.63
C GLU A 215 23.79 -13.10 9.95
N GLY A 216 24.90 -12.73 10.54
CA GLY A 216 25.81 -11.69 10.04
C GLY A 216 25.32 -10.25 10.20
N LEU A 217 24.22 -10.02 10.93
CA LEU A 217 23.83 -8.72 11.43
C LEU A 217 24.25 -8.55 12.90
N PRO A 218 24.46 -7.31 13.38
CA PRO A 218 24.69 -7.05 14.80
C PRO A 218 23.52 -7.54 15.66
N SER A 219 23.76 -7.78 16.96
CA SER A 219 22.71 -8.22 17.89
C SER A 219 21.53 -7.24 17.91
N LYS A 220 21.82 -5.96 17.93
CA LYS A 220 20.86 -4.87 17.74
C LYS A 220 21.22 -4.07 16.51
N VAL A 221 20.24 -3.82 15.66
CA VAL A 221 20.39 -3.11 14.39
C VAL A 221 20.12 -1.61 14.56
N GLY A 222 19.37 -1.26 15.60
CA GLY A 222 18.98 0.13 15.89
C GLY A 222 17.77 0.61 15.10
N THR A 223 17.07 -0.30 14.43
CA THR A 223 15.82 -0.01 13.67
C THR A 223 14.64 -0.75 14.26
N PRO A 224 13.43 -0.17 14.25
CA PRO A 224 12.28 -0.77 14.88
C PRO A 224 11.79 -2.02 14.12
N ASP A 225 11.44 -3.04 14.87
CA ASP A 225 10.64 -4.18 14.42
C ASP A 225 9.20 -4.13 14.92
N TYR A 226 8.87 -3.08 15.70
CA TYR A 226 7.55 -2.71 16.16
C TYR A 226 7.41 -1.19 16.21
N SER A 227 6.26 -0.68 15.76
CA SER A 227 5.84 0.69 15.97
C SER A 227 4.32 0.80 16.11
N VAL A 228 3.88 1.81 16.85
CA VAL A 228 2.46 2.14 16.98
C VAL A 228 2.30 3.65 17.01
N ALA A 229 1.23 4.14 16.36
CA ALA A 229 0.89 5.56 16.38
C ALA A 229 -0.61 5.77 16.54
N SER A 230 -0.95 6.88 17.23
CA SER A 230 -2.27 7.50 17.26
C SER A 230 -2.19 8.82 16.51
N LEU A 231 -3.00 8.95 15.46
CA LEU A 231 -3.07 10.14 14.59
C LEU A 231 -4.38 10.87 14.85
N GLN A 232 -4.34 12.15 15.09
CA GLN A 232 -5.54 12.99 15.21
C GLN A 232 -5.77 13.81 13.94
N PHE A 233 -7.02 13.98 13.58
CA PHE A 233 -7.45 14.66 12.36
C PHE A 233 -8.33 15.88 12.68
N ARG A 234 -8.34 16.86 11.78
CA ARG A 234 -9.15 18.10 11.97
C ARG A 234 -10.64 17.82 12.13
N SER A 235 -11.14 16.72 11.58
CA SER A 235 -12.53 16.27 11.75
C SER A 235 -12.88 15.81 13.18
N GLY A 236 -11.88 15.66 14.06
CA GLY A 236 -12.00 15.02 15.37
C GLY A 236 -11.86 13.49 15.32
N ALA A 237 -11.73 12.89 14.14
CA ALA A 237 -11.46 11.47 14.01
C ALA A 237 -10.04 11.14 14.53
N VAL A 238 -9.88 9.91 15.03
CA VAL A 238 -8.59 9.37 15.49
C VAL A 238 -8.29 8.07 14.75
N ALA A 239 -7.07 7.91 14.27
CA ALA A 239 -6.59 6.65 13.73
C ALA A 239 -5.51 6.05 14.62
N ARG A 240 -5.61 4.75 14.90
CA ARG A 240 -4.52 3.95 15.47
C ARG A 240 -3.94 3.08 14.36
N ILE A 241 -2.63 3.11 14.21
CA ILE A 241 -1.90 2.24 13.29
C ILE A 241 -0.81 1.50 14.04
N THR A 242 -0.75 0.18 13.89
CA THR A 242 0.28 -0.69 14.43
C THR A 242 1.05 -1.30 13.27
N CYS A 243 2.37 -1.39 13.40
CA CYS A 243 3.22 -2.02 12.40
C CYS A 243 4.26 -2.89 13.09
N SER A 244 4.36 -4.17 12.70
CA SER A 244 5.40 -5.04 13.24
C SER A 244 5.80 -6.15 12.26
N VAL A 245 7.00 -6.68 12.49
CA VAL A 245 7.53 -7.90 11.86
C VAL A 245 7.84 -8.97 12.89
N VAL A 246 7.16 -8.90 14.06
CA VAL A 246 7.32 -9.84 15.19
C VAL A 246 6.01 -10.51 15.59
N ALA A 247 4.87 -9.91 15.27
CA ALA A 247 3.56 -10.48 15.57
C ALA A 247 3.03 -11.35 14.41
N PRO A 248 2.19 -12.35 14.68
CA PRO A 248 1.48 -13.09 13.63
C PRO A 248 0.71 -12.14 12.71
N ARG A 249 0.67 -12.49 11.43
CA ARG A 249 0.10 -11.65 10.38
C ARG A 249 -1.32 -11.18 10.67
N ASP A 250 -1.48 -9.88 10.78
CA ASP A 250 -2.76 -9.19 10.82
C ASP A 250 -2.69 -7.91 9.96
N HIS A 251 -3.48 -7.85 8.90
CA HIS A 251 -3.53 -6.71 7.99
C HIS A 251 -4.91 -6.05 7.96
N ARG A 252 -5.71 -6.24 9.02
CA ARG A 252 -7.07 -5.70 9.08
C ARG A 252 -7.06 -4.18 9.13
N PHE A 253 -7.98 -3.62 8.36
CA PHE A 253 -8.29 -2.20 8.38
C PHE A 253 -9.77 -2.00 8.70
N ARG A 254 -10.06 -1.17 9.70
CA ARG A 254 -11.42 -0.95 10.19
C ARG A 254 -11.68 0.55 10.32
N VAL A 255 -12.80 1.00 9.79
CA VAL A 255 -13.32 2.37 9.98
C VAL A 255 -14.60 2.28 10.80
N ILE A 256 -14.61 2.87 11.95
CA ILE A 256 -15.75 2.93 12.85
C ILE A 256 -16.35 4.32 12.77
N GLY A 257 -17.61 4.39 12.37
CA GLY A 257 -18.39 5.61 12.33
C GLY A 257 -19.45 5.65 13.41
N ARG A 258 -20.26 6.72 13.41
CA ARG A 258 -21.35 6.89 14.39
C ARG A 258 -22.44 5.82 14.29
N GLU A 259 -22.63 5.22 13.12
CA GLU A 259 -23.76 4.35 12.83
C GLU A 259 -23.34 2.94 12.38
N GLY A 260 -22.05 2.66 12.30
CA GLY A 260 -21.59 1.38 11.81
C GLY A 260 -20.07 1.25 11.72
N GLU A 261 -19.64 0.15 11.11
CA GLU A 261 -18.25 -0.18 10.89
C GLU A 261 -18.06 -0.69 9.46
N ILE A 262 -16.93 -0.32 8.83
CA ILE A 262 -16.43 -0.92 7.60
C ILE A 262 -15.14 -1.66 7.93
N SER A 263 -14.99 -2.88 7.45
CA SER A 263 -13.75 -3.66 7.60
C SER A 263 -13.26 -4.24 6.28
N VAL A 264 -11.93 -4.25 6.12
CA VAL A 264 -11.19 -4.86 5.03
C VAL A 264 -10.17 -5.81 5.64
N ALA A 265 -10.09 -7.05 5.12
CA ALA A 265 -9.26 -8.09 5.73
C ALA A 265 -7.75 -7.89 5.50
N GLY A 266 -7.35 -7.14 4.47
CA GLY A 266 -5.94 -6.89 4.20
C GLY A 266 -5.69 -6.07 2.95
N TYR A 267 -4.49 -5.50 2.88
CA TYR A 267 -4.06 -4.61 1.79
C TYR A 267 -3.37 -5.34 0.64
N ARG A 268 -2.85 -6.54 0.88
CA ARG A 268 -2.10 -7.29 -0.14
C ARG A 268 -2.98 -7.85 -1.24
N GLN A 269 -4.27 -8.00 -0.99
CA GLN A 269 -5.27 -8.31 -2.00
C GLN A 269 -6.02 -7.05 -2.40
N TYR A 270 -5.80 -6.55 -3.62
CA TYR A 270 -6.50 -5.35 -4.12
C TYR A 270 -8.01 -5.56 -4.28
N ARG A 271 -8.47 -6.79 -4.20
CA ARG A 271 -9.88 -7.19 -4.17
C ARG A 271 -10.25 -7.90 -2.86
N SER A 272 -9.63 -7.50 -1.75
CA SER A 272 -9.98 -7.97 -0.42
C SER A 272 -11.44 -7.63 -0.10
N PRO A 273 -12.24 -8.58 0.42
CA PRO A 273 -13.65 -8.33 0.71
C PRO A 273 -13.83 -7.16 1.67
N VAL A 274 -14.77 -6.27 1.32
CA VAL A 274 -15.21 -5.16 2.17
C VAL A 274 -16.52 -5.54 2.83
N HIS A 275 -16.57 -5.43 4.16
CA HIS A 275 -17.77 -5.70 4.96
C HIS A 275 -18.24 -4.42 5.61
N VAL A 276 -19.55 -4.18 5.55
CA VAL A 276 -20.21 -3.05 6.19
C VAL A 276 -21.22 -3.57 7.19
N GLU A 277 -21.06 -3.17 8.44
CA GLU A 277 -22.00 -3.45 9.53
C GLU A 277 -22.64 -2.15 10.01
N ARG A 278 -23.97 -2.06 10.00
CA ARG A 278 -24.68 -0.96 10.67
C ARG A 278 -25.01 -1.38 12.09
N PHE A 279 -24.79 -0.47 13.02
CA PHE A 279 -25.11 -0.72 14.42
C PHE A 279 -26.63 -0.69 14.63
N SER A 280 -27.11 -1.64 15.41
CA SER A 280 -28.47 -1.70 15.93
C SER A 280 -28.44 -2.01 17.41
N LYS A 281 -29.50 -1.68 18.13
CA LYS A 281 -29.61 -2.06 19.56
C LYS A 281 -29.43 -3.57 19.73
N GLY A 282 -30.02 -4.38 18.83
CA GLY A 282 -29.89 -5.83 18.84
C GLY A 282 -28.46 -6.32 18.64
N SER A 283 -27.76 -5.81 17.60
CA SER A 283 -26.37 -6.23 17.31
C SER A 283 -25.42 -5.83 18.44
N LEU A 284 -25.55 -4.62 19.00
CA LEU A 284 -24.73 -4.13 20.08
C LEU A 284 -25.00 -4.89 21.39
N SER A 285 -26.28 -5.22 21.69
CA SER A 285 -26.63 -6.03 22.86
C SER A 285 -26.15 -7.46 22.73
N ALA A 286 -26.31 -8.08 21.56
CA ALA A 286 -25.84 -9.42 21.29
C ALA A 286 -24.30 -9.56 21.47
N ARG A 287 -23.54 -8.51 21.15
CA ARG A 287 -22.08 -8.51 21.38
C ARG A 287 -21.64 -8.63 22.86
N LYS A 288 -22.54 -8.42 23.82
CA LYS A 288 -22.28 -8.65 25.25
C LYS A 288 -22.23 -10.13 25.59
N PHE A 289 -22.75 -11.01 24.75
CA PHE A 289 -22.79 -12.45 24.97
C PHE A 289 -21.75 -13.15 24.10
N GLN A 290 -20.82 -13.85 24.73
CA GLN A 290 -19.75 -14.56 24.04
C GLN A 290 -20.27 -15.56 23.01
N THR A 291 -21.38 -16.25 23.30
CA THR A 291 -22.01 -17.21 22.37
C THR A 291 -22.35 -16.59 21.03
N PHE A 292 -22.86 -15.35 20.97
CA PHE A 292 -23.16 -14.69 19.70
C PHE A 292 -21.92 -14.16 19.00
N GLN A 293 -20.85 -13.88 19.73
CA GLN A 293 -19.58 -13.47 19.14
C GLN A 293 -18.82 -14.65 18.51
N THR A 294 -18.85 -15.81 19.17
CA THR A 294 -18.09 -16.98 18.76
C THR A 294 -18.81 -17.90 17.79
N HIS A 295 -20.15 -17.90 17.79
CA HIS A 295 -20.93 -18.76 16.91
C HIS A 295 -21.27 -18.04 15.59
N PRO A 296 -20.68 -18.47 14.44
CA PRO A 296 -20.77 -17.71 13.20
C PRO A 296 -22.20 -17.50 12.67
N THR A 297 -23.08 -18.47 12.88
CA THR A 297 -24.47 -18.40 12.40
C THR A 297 -25.35 -17.55 13.32
N LEU A 298 -25.24 -17.72 14.64
CA LEU A 298 -25.99 -16.94 15.61
C LEU A 298 -25.57 -15.47 15.58
N GLY A 299 -24.26 -15.18 15.52
CA GLY A 299 -23.78 -13.81 15.38
C GLY A 299 -24.35 -13.11 14.12
N ARG A 300 -24.40 -13.80 12.99
CA ARG A 300 -24.96 -13.28 11.74
C ARG A 300 -26.46 -12.99 11.80
N LEU A 301 -27.23 -13.73 12.61
CA LEU A 301 -28.66 -13.43 12.82
C LEU A 301 -28.87 -12.06 13.45
N PHE A 302 -27.94 -11.62 14.29
CA PHE A 302 -27.94 -10.31 14.95
C PHE A 302 -27.13 -9.25 14.16
N GLY A 303 -26.68 -9.56 12.95
CA GLY A 303 -25.92 -8.63 12.10
C GLY A 303 -24.46 -8.45 12.46
N ILE A 304 -23.92 -9.26 13.40
CA ILE A 304 -22.52 -9.22 13.82
C ILE A 304 -21.62 -9.68 12.65
N GLY A 305 -20.54 -8.95 12.40
CA GLY A 305 -19.57 -9.23 11.31
C GLY A 305 -19.92 -8.59 9.96
N GLY A 306 -21.06 -7.89 9.90
CA GLY A 306 -21.46 -7.09 8.75
C GLY A 306 -21.84 -7.90 7.51
N ARG A 307 -22.09 -7.18 6.43
CA ARG A 307 -22.38 -7.75 5.11
C ARG A 307 -21.29 -7.39 4.13
N ARG A 308 -20.88 -8.39 3.36
CA ARG A 308 -20.02 -8.17 2.22
C ARG A 308 -20.74 -7.30 1.19
N VAL A 309 -20.11 -6.19 0.80
CA VAL A 309 -20.61 -5.31 -0.25
C VAL A 309 -19.99 -5.67 -1.60
N GLU A 310 -20.68 -5.32 -2.69
CA GLU A 310 -20.14 -5.48 -4.02
C GLU A 310 -19.01 -4.46 -4.22
N MET A 311 -17.90 -4.93 -4.79
CA MET A 311 -16.76 -4.08 -4.99
C MET A 311 -16.99 -3.06 -6.09
N ALA A 312 -16.48 -1.87 -5.87
CA ALA A 312 -16.21 -0.91 -6.92
C ALA A 312 -15.29 -1.55 -7.97
N ARG A 313 -15.45 -1.16 -9.20
CA ARG A 313 -14.51 -1.54 -10.26
C ARG A 313 -13.86 -0.28 -10.79
N ASN A 314 -12.58 -0.38 -11.09
CA ASN A 314 -11.96 0.57 -11.99
C ASN A 314 -12.44 0.24 -13.41
N TRP A 315 -12.79 1.22 -14.21
CA TRP A 315 -13.17 1.03 -15.61
C TRP A 315 -12.07 0.33 -16.44
N LYS A 316 -10.79 0.41 -16.00
CA LYS A 316 -9.62 -0.27 -16.60
C LYS A 316 -9.24 -1.59 -15.91
N SER A 317 -9.90 -1.99 -14.82
CA SER A 317 -9.60 -3.28 -14.20
C SER A 317 -10.14 -4.43 -15.05
N ALA A 318 -9.52 -4.65 -16.20
CA ALA A 318 -9.50 -5.96 -16.79
C ALA A 318 -8.99 -6.93 -15.71
N ALA A 319 -9.69 -8.03 -15.51
CA ALA A 319 -9.21 -9.10 -14.66
C ALA A 319 -7.74 -9.32 -15.03
N VAL A 320 -6.84 -9.16 -14.06
CA VAL A 320 -5.42 -9.46 -14.25
C VAL A 320 -5.36 -10.98 -14.42
N GLU A 321 -5.59 -11.44 -15.65
CA GLU A 321 -5.30 -12.80 -16.04
C GLU A 321 -3.79 -12.91 -16.11
N MET A 322 -3.23 -13.42 -15.02
CA MET A 322 -1.83 -13.82 -15.00
C MET A 322 -1.67 -15.02 -15.92
N ASN A 323 -1.40 -14.74 -17.20
CA ASN A 323 -1.02 -15.75 -18.16
C ASN A 323 0.44 -16.16 -17.90
N HIS A 324 0.63 -17.10 -16.99
CA HIS A 324 1.87 -17.81 -16.84
C HIS A 324 1.98 -18.88 -17.94
N GLN A 325 2.69 -18.56 -19.01
CA GLN A 325 3.21 -19.55 -19.96
C GLN A 325 4.48 -20.23 -19.42
N LEU A 326 4.48 -20.68 -18.17
CA LEU A 326 5.54 -21.55 -17.68
C LEU A 326 5.01 -22.99 -17.62
N ARG A 327 5.74 -23.91 -18.26
CA ARG A 327 5.56 -25.36 -18.10
C ARG A 327 5.89 -25.74 -16.65
N THR A 328 4.90 -25.64 -15.76
CA THR A 328 5.06 -25.95 -14.35
C THR A 328 4.47 -27.31 -14.03
N SER A 329 5.11 -28.03 -13.11
CA SER A 329 4.61 -29.31 -12.60
C SER A 329 3.26 -29.12 -11.90
N PHE A 330 2.47 -30.20 -11.75
CA PHE A 330 1.18 -30.16 -11.05
C PHE A 330 1.29 -29.59 -9.63
N LYS A 331 2.36 -29.92 -8.89
CA LYS A 331 2.65 -29.34 -7.56
C LYS A 331 2.84 -27.82 -7.62
N GLN A 332 3.60 -27.34 -8.60
CA GLN A 332 3.80 -25.89 -8.80
C GLN A 332 2.49 -25.20 -9.16
N ARG A 333 1.66 -25.80 -10.01
CA ARG A 333 0.32 -25.30 -10.35
C ARG A 333 -0.60 -25.20 -9.14
N LEU A 334 -0.59 -26.19 -8.24
CA LEU A 334 -1.39 -26.20 -7.02
C LEU A 334 -0.89 -25.10 -6.05
N VAL A 335 0.42 -25.01 -5.85
CA VAL A 335 1.04 -23.97 -5.02
C VAL A 335 0.77 -22.58 -5.59
N GLU A 336 0.88 -22.40 -6.91
CA GLU A 336 0.54 -21.14 -7.57
C GLU A 336 -0.95 -20.82 -7.45
N TRP A 337 -1.84 -21.81 -7.58
CA TRP A 337 -3.28 -21.62 -7.39
C TRP A 337 -3.61 -21.20 -5.95
N LEU A 338 -2.96 -21.80 -4.95
CA LEU A 338 -3.08 -21.40 -3.54
C LEU A 338 -2.51 -19.99 -3.31
N ARG A 339 -1.35 -19.68 -3.90
CA ARG A 339 -0.70 -18.38 -3.82
C ARG A 339 -1.42 -17.27 -4.58
N ARG A 340 -2.14 -17.58 -5.67
CA ARG A 340 -2.93 -16.61 -6.47
C ARG A 340 -3.95 -15.83 -5.64
N ARG A 341 -4.38 -16.36 -4.52
CA ARG A 341 -5.38 -15.72 -3.65
C ARG A 341 -4.82 -14.66 -2.71
N GLU A 342 -3.49 -14.58 -2.50
CA GLU A 342 -2.94 -13.69 -1.48
C GLU A 342 -1.82 -12.77 -1.95
N VAL A 343 -0.69 -13.31 -2.41
CA VAL A 343 0.52 -12.53 -2.71
C VAL A 343 0.50 -11.93 -4.11
N TYR A 344 -0.24 -12.54 -5.03
CA TYR A 344 -0.23 -12.21 -6.46
C TYR A 344 -1.36 -11.27 -6.91
N ALA A 345 -2.21 -10.84 -5.99
CA ALA A 345 -3.34 -9.97 -6.29
C ALA A 345 -3.03 -8.48 -6.16
N GLN A 346 -1.76 -8.11 -5.94
CA GLN A 346 -1.30 -6.72 -5.95
C GLN A 346 -0.99 -6.29 -7.37
N ASP A 347 -1.64 -5.24 -7.82
CA ASP A 347 -1.28 -4.54 -9.04
C ASP A 347 -0.34 -3.39 -8.72
N LYS A 348 0.97 -3.65 -8.78
CA LYS A 348 1.98 -2.63 -8.48
C LYS A 348 2.12 -1.59 -9.60
N PHE A 349 1.81 -1.94 -10.85
CA PHE A 349 1.83 -0.99 -11.95
C PHE A 349 0.64 -0.03 -11.98
N VAL A 350 -0.42 -0.24 -11.19
CA VAL A 350 -1.56 0.67 -11.19
C VAL A 350 -1.16 2.12 -10.87
N GLY A 351 -0.18 2.32 -9.97
CA GLY A 351 0.32 3.67 -9.66
C GLY A 351 1.04 4.33 -10.83
N VAL A 352 1.85 3.55 -11.57
CA VAL A 352 2.53 4.03 -12.78
C VAL A 352 1.51 4.29 -13.90
N ALA A 353 0.49 3.46 -14.00
CA ALA A 353 -0.58 3.63 -14.99
C ALA A 353 -1.45 4.86 -14.72
N GLU A 354 -1.77 5.13 -13.45
CA GLU A 354 -2.47 6.37 -13.08
C GLU A 354 -1.59 7.61 -13.35
N MET A 355 -0.29 7.56 -13.04
CA MET A 355 0.65 8.61 -13.44
C MET A 355 0.60 8.85 -14.95
N ALA A 356 0.66 7.78 -15.75
CA ALA A 356 0.64 7.88 -17.21
C ALA A 356 -0.67 8.47 -17.72
N ARG A 357 -1.79 8.09 -17.11
CA ARG A 357 -3.12 8.60 -17.46
C ARG A 357 -3.23 10.09 -17.13
N GLU A 358 -2.91 10.49 -15.90
CA GLU A 358 -3.01 11.89 -15.45
C GLU A 358 -2.09 12.84 -16.25
N ILE A 359 -0.91 12.35 -16.66
CA ILE A 359 -0.01 13.13 -17.51
C ILE A 359 -0.56 13.20 -18.93
N GLY A 360 -1.02 12.07 -19.49
CA GLY A 360 -1.52 12.00 -20.87
C GLY A 360 -2.83 12.75 -21.08
N GLU A 361 -3.68 12.82 -20.05
CA GLU A 361 -4.97 13.52 -20.07
C GLU A 361 -4.85 14.98 -19.57
N GLY A 362 -3.65 15.41 -19.13
CA GLY A 362 -3.42 16.74 -18.58
C GLY A 362 -4.13 16.99 -17.24
N GLU A 363 -4.49 15.91 -16.54
CA GLU A 363 -5.19 16.00 -15.25
C GLU A 363 -4.25 16.36 -14.10
N PRO A 364 -4.77 16.99 -13.03
CA PRO A 364 -4.02 17.17 -11.80
C PRO A 364 -3.58 15.83 -11.21
N GLN A 365 -2.44 15.84 -10.53
CA GLN A 365 -1.95 14.68 -9.79
C GLN A 365 -2.87 14.41 -8.60
N TYR A 366 -3.57 13.26 -8.59
CA TYR A 366 -4.50 12.89 -7.52
C TYR A 366 -3.80 12.75 -6.18
N LEU A 367 -2.70 12.00 -6.13
CA LEU A 367 -1.81 11.96 -4.97
C LEU A 367 -0.84 13.14 -5.05
N SER A 368 -1.30 14.32 -4.60
CA SER A 368 -0.54 15.56 -4.74
C SER A 368 0.86 15.47 -4.11
N PRO A 369 1.81 16.32 -4.54
CA PRO A 369 3.11 16.44 -3.89
C PRO A 369 3.03 16.65 -2.37
N GLU A 370 2.10 17.49 -1.93
CA GLU A 370 1.85 17.80 -0.51
C GLU A 370 1.34 16.57 0.25
N PHE A 371 0.45 15.79 -0.37
CA PHE A 371 -0.03 14.52 0.18
C PHE A 371 1.11 13.50 0.37
N LEU A 372 1.93 13.30 -0.66
CA LEU A 372 3.07 12.37 -0.62
C LEU A 372 4.14 12.83 0.37
N LEU A 373 4.38 14.14 0.47
CA LEU A 373 5.30 14.71 1.43
C LEU A 373 4.81 14.51 2.88
N HIS A 374 3.52 14.69 3.12
CA HIS A 374 2.90 14.44 4.43
C HIS A 374 3.00 12.97 4.85
N LEU A 375 2.73 12.03 3.94
CA LEU A 375 2.92 10.60 4.20
C LEU A 375 4.36 10.27 4.57
N ASN A 376 5.33 10.86 3.84
CA ASN A 376 6.74 10.63 4.13
C ASN A 376 7.12 11.20 5.51
N GLU A 377 6.67 12.42 5.87
CA GLU A 377 6.90 13.01 7.20
C GLU A 377 6.34 12.12 8.31
N LEU A 378 5.08 11.70 8.20
CA LEU A 378 4.47 10.82 9.21
C LEU A 378 5.25 9.51 9.37
N THR A 379 5.69 8.91 8.26
CA THR A 379 6.50 7.69 8.29
C THR A 379 7.83 7.91 9.01
N LEU A 380 8.52 9.03 8.72
CA LEU A 380 9.77 9.41 9.39
C LEU A 380 9.57 9.65 10.89
N MET A 381 8.51 10.35 11.28
CA MET A 381 8.18 10.64 12.67
C MET A 381 7.93 9.34 13.46
N ILE A 382 7.17 8.40 12.90
CA ILE A 382 6.84 7.14 13.57
C ILE A 382 8.06 6.22 13.62
N GLN A 383 8.85 6.15 12.55
CA GLN A 383 10.13 5.41 12.51
C GLN A 383 11.08 5.88 13.60
N GLY A 384 11.22 7.19 13.74
CA GLY A 384 12.15 7.83 14.67
C GLY A 384 11.60 8.07 16.08
N ALA A 385 10.39 7.61 16.41
CA ALA A 385 9.74 7.91 17.70
C ALA A 385 10.49 7.36 18.92
N GLY A 386 11.19 6.23 18.77
CA GLY A 386 11.89 5.57 19.88
C GLY A 386 10.94 4.98 20.93
N ALA A 387 11.51 4.32 21.94
CA ALA A 387 10.75 3.68 23.00
C ALA A 387 10.08 4.68 23.96
N GLU A 388 10.70 5.84 24.17
CA GLU A 388 10.14 6.94 24.97
C GLU A 388 8.93 7.59 24.29
N GLY A 389 8.83 7.44 22.98
CA GLY A 389 7.74 7.96 22.18
C GLY A 389 7.82 9.46 21.91
N ILE A 390 6.92 9.90 21.03
CA ILE A 390 6.73 11.31 20.65
C ILE A 390 5.27 11.70 20.76
N ALA A 391 5.02 13.01 20.99
CA ALA A 391 3.70 13.63 20.88
C ALA A 391 3.88 15.01 20.22
N VAL A 392 3.77 15.07 18.88
CA VAL A 392 4.12 16.24 18.08
C VAL A 392 3.14 16.45 16.92
N ALA A 393 3.12 17.68 16.38
CA ALA A 393 2.38 18.00 15.17
C ALA A 393 3.27 17.87 13.94
N PRO A 394 2.78 17.31 12.82
CA PRO A 394 3.47 17.38 11.53
C PRO A 394 3.65 18.81 11.06
N THR A 395 4.71 19.08 10.30
CA THR A 395 5.00 20.39 9.69
C THR A 395 4.36 20.54 8.31
N THR A 396 4.00 19.43 7.68
CA THR A 396 3.35 19.39 6.37
C THR A 396 1.85 19.26 6.50
N THR A 397 1.14 19.62 5.46
CA THR A 397 -0.30 19.45 5.31
C THR A 397 -0.64 19.31 3.84
N PHE A 398 -1.87 18.95 3.51
CA PHE A 398 -2.37 18.86 2.14
C PHE A 398 -3.88 19.11 2.10
N GLU A 399 -4.40 19.45 0.93
CA GLU A 399 -5.85 19.52 0.72
C GLU A 399 -6.45 18.12 0.68
N PRO A 400 -7.55 17.84 1.41
CA PRO A 400 -8.18 16.54 1.45
C PRO A 400 -8.46 15.99 0.04
N LEU A 401 -8.16 14.71 -0.17
CA LEU A 401 -8.37 14.06 -1.45
C LEU A 401 -9.87 13.93 -1.73
N GLY A 402 -10.25 14.09 -2.99
CA GLY A 402 -11.57 13.78 -3.48
C GLY A 402 -11.79 12.26 -3.64
N GLN A 403 -12.86 11.90 -4.33
CA GLN A 403 -13.11 10.51 -4.72
C GLN A 403 -11.97 9.99 -5.61
N ILE A 404 -11.56 8.74 -5.38
CA ILE A 404 -10.51 8.10 -6.19
C ILE A 404 -10.95 8.08 -7.66
N PRO A 405 -10.15 8.63 -8.59
CA PRO A 405 -10.50 8.72 -10.00
C PRO A 405 -10.90 7.37 -10.59
N GLY A 406 -11.89 7.36 -11.49
CA GLY A 406 -12.36 6.14 -12.16
C GLY A 406 -13.15 5.17 -11.28
N THR A 407 -13.54 5.57 -10.05
CA THR A 407 -14.36 4.72 -9.19
C THR A 407 -15.78 4.60 -9.72
N GLN A 408 -16.22 3.38 -10.04
CA GLN A 408 -17.57 3.06 -10.48
C GLN A 408 -18.21 2.03 -9.55
N MET A 409 -19.37 2.38 -9.00
CA MET A 409 -20.18 1.47 -8.20
C MET A 409 -21.33 0.95 -9.03
N ALA A 410 -21.51 -0.37 -9.10
CA ALA A 410 -22.62 -0.99 -9.83
C ALA A 410 -23.99 -0.65 -9.20
N GLN A 411 -24.02 -0.47 -7.89
CA GLN A 411 -25.24 -0.08 -7.12
C GLN A 411 -24.83 0.65 -5.84
N PRO A 412 -25.69 1.57 -5.33
CA PRO A 412 -25.45 2.21 -4.04
C PRO A 412 -25.34 1.20 -2.90
N ILE A 413 -24.28 1.33 -2.10
CA ILE A 413 -23.99 0.43 -0.97
C ILE A 413 -25.10 0.48 0.07
N LEU A 414 -25.66 1.64 0.34
CA LEU A 414 -26.75 1.84 1.29
C LEU A 414 -27.96 0.96 1.02
N ARG A 415 -28.28 0.65 -0.23
CA ARG A 415 -29.41 -0.25 -0.56
C ARG A 415 -29.16 -1.68 -0.06
N ARG A 416 -27.92 -2.15 -0.01
CA ARG A 416 -27.54 -3.52 0.39
C ARG A 416 -27.34 -3.67 1.89
N VAL A 417 -27.05 -2.58 2.60
CA VAL A 417 -26.75 -2.59 4.04
C VAL A 417 -27.98 -2.35 4.91
N ARG A 418 -29.16 -2.21 4.31
CA ARG A 418 -30.44 -2.09 5.06
C ARG A 418 -30.66 -3.32 5.94
N PRO A 419 -31.13 -3.13 7.20
CA PRO A 419 -31.41 -4.24 8.09
C PRO A 419 -32.42 -5.21 7.47
N ARG A 420 -32.17 -6.51 7.59
CA ARG A 420 -33.15 -7.55 7.17
C ARG A 420 -34.38 -7.47 8.05
N LEU A 421 -35.49 -8.06 7.59
CA LEU A 421 -36.74 -8.07 8.34
C LEU A 421 -36.58 -8.62 9.76
N LEU A 422 -35.76 -9.68 9.91
CA LEU A 422 -35.44 -10.29 11.20
C LEU A 422 -34.65 -9.35 12.13
N GLU A 423 -33.67 -8.62 11.58
CA GLU A 423 -32.89 -7.62 12.32
C GLU A 423 -33.77 -6.46 12.80
N ARG A 424 -34.81 -6.11 12.00
CA ARG A 424 -35.79 -5.08 12.37
C ARG A 424 -36.73 -5.57 13.47
N VAL A 425 -37.12 -6.86 13.43
CA VAL A 425 -37.97 -7.46 14.46
C VAL A 425 -37.20 -7.56 15.78
N VAL A 426 -35.98 -8.09 15.75
CA VAL A 426 -35.14 -8.21 16.94
C VAL A 426 -34.73 -6.85 17.52
N SER A 427 -34.58 -5.80 16.70
CA SER A 427 -34.29 -4.46 17.20
C SER A 427 -35.48 -3.75 17.87
N ARG A 428 -36.68 -4.33 17.80
CA ARG A 428 -37.91 -3.82 18.46
C ARG A 428 -38.23 -4.56 19.75
N LEU A 429 -37.59 -5.71 19.98
CA LEU A 429 -37.58 -6.44 21.24
C LEU A 429 -36.48 -5.92 22.16
#